data_424c95e31f69ffa1e5f638b571aab2d6
#
_entry.id   424c95e31f69ffa1e5f638b571aab2d6
#
_cell.length_a   1.000
_cell.length_b   1.000
_cell.length_c   1.000
_cell.angle_alpha   90.00
_cell.angle_beta   90.00
_cell.angle_gamma   90.00
#
_symmetry.space_group_name_H-M   'P 1'
#
loop_
_entity.id
_entity.type
_entity.pdbx_description
1 polymer ?
#
loop_
_entity_poly.entity_id
_entity_poly.type
_entity_poly.pdbx_seq_one_letter_code
_entity_poly.pdbx_strand_id
1 'polypeptide(L)'
;MRTIRIGSGAGYSGDRIEPAVELAEKGDIQYLVFECLGERTVALAQQARMKDPDAGFDPLLEERMRAVLRLCAAKGIKIVTNMGAANPVAAARKTAEIAKSLGLSSLKIAAVIGDDVLDDCKDGDLRIMEFDGSIKQLGNRLLSANAYLGAAPMAEALSGGADIVITGRASDPALFLAPMIHAFGWAMDDWNLLGQGTVAGHLLECAGQITGGYFADPGYKDVADLARLGFPIGEVGEDGSLVITKVAGSGGAVTAQTCKEQLLYEVHDPKQYIQPDVVADFSQVKIEEIARDRVRVSGGRGTKRTDTLKVSVGYVDSYIGEGQISYAGPGALARGRLALEIVRERLKLTGVASSELRFELIGVDALHGAEVSAHANEPYEVRVRVAGRTENLREAVRIGNEVETLYTNGPAAGGGAFKSARDVVAVASVLLPRELARPQVRFVEA
;
A
#
# COMPACT_ATOMS: atom_id res chain seq x y z
N MET A 1 23.95 17.97 -17.84
CA MET A 1 23.57 17.01 -16.78
C MET A 1 22.39 16.19 -17.28
N ARG A 2 22.45 14.86 -17.21
CA ARG A 2 21.34 13.99 -17.63
C ARG A 2 20.21 14.09 -16.61
N THR A 3 18.99 14.07 -17.08
CA THR A 3 17.77 14.08 -16.24
C THR A 3 16.81 13.02 -16.76
N ILE A 4 16.15 12.31 -15.85
CA ILE A 4 15.05 11.40 -16.17
C ILE A 4 13.76 11.85 -15.51
N ARG A 5 12.63 11.46 -16.07
CA ARG A 5 11.32 11.71 -15.53
C ARG A 5 10.66 10.39 -15.20
N ILE A 6 10.27 10.24 -13.93
CA ILE A 6 9.63 9.04 -13.40
C ILE A 6 8.21 9.41 -12.98
N GLY A 7 7.20 8.79 -13.60
CA GLY A 7 5.81 8.94 -13.21
C GLY A 7 5.40 7.88 -12.20
N SER A 8 4.68 8.26 -11.16
CA SER A 8 4.05 7.31 -10.24
C SER A 8 2.64 7.00 -10.71
N GLY A 9 2.39 5.78 -11.14
CA GLY A 9 1.13 5.34 -11.74
C GLY A 9 0.13 4.75 -10.76
N ALA A 10 0.54 4.43 -9.55
CA ALA A 10 -0.31 3.99 -8.44
C ALA A 10 0.46 4.10 -7.12
N GLY A 11 -0.25 4.38 -6.03
CA GLY A 11 0.27 4.38 -4.66
C GLY A 11 -0.32 3.28 -3.78
N TYR A 12 -1.21 2.44 -4.30
CA TYR A 12 -1.71 1.22 -3.66
C TYR A 12 -2.49 0.35 -4.66
N SER A 13 -2.79 -0.91 -4.31
CA SER A 13 -3.44 -1.90 -5.19
C SER A 13 -4.79 -1.42 -5.78
N GLY A 14 -5.61 -0.70 -5.01
CA GLY A 14 -6.93 -0.23 -5.45
C GLY A 14 -6.95 1.14 -6.13
N ASP A 15 -5.79 1.70 -6.51
CA ASP A 15 -5.69 3.06 -7.02
C ASP A 15 -6.25 3.23 -8.44
N ARG A 16 -6.57 4.47 -8.79
CA ARG A 16 -7.09 4.87 -10.11
C ARG A 16 -6.12 4.49 -11.23
N ILE A 17 -6.64 4.16 -12.40
CA ILE A 17 -5.85 3.76 -13.58
C ILE A 17 -5.62 4.95 -14.53
N GLU A 18 -6.62 5.81 -14.67
CA GLU A 18 -6.59 6.92 -15.64
C GLU A 18 -5.40 7.88 -15.45
N PRO A 19 -4.95 8.21 -14.21
CA PRO A 19 -3.77 9.05 -14.04
C PRO A 19 -2.50 8.42 -14.59
N ALA A 20 -2.34 7.09 -14.54
CA ALA A 20 -1.20 6.40 -15.13
C ALA A 20 -1.23 6.49 -16.66
N VAL A 21 -2.41 6.40 -17.28
CA VAL A 21 -2.59 6.62 -18.71
C VAL A 21 -2.21 8.05 -19.09
N GLU A 22 -2.67 9.05 -18.31
CA GLU A 22 -2.32 10.45 -18.53
C GLU A 22 -0.80 10.69 -18.41
N LEU A 23 -0.13 10.07 -17.44
CA LEU A 23 1.33 10.12 -17.31
C LEU A 23 2.03 9.54 -18.54
N ALA A 24 1.60 8.38 -19.03
CA ALA A 24 2.16 7.76 -20.23
C ALA A 24 1.87 8.58 -21.49
N GLU A 25 0.70 9.22 -21.57
CA GLU A 25 0.30 10.00 -22.74
C GLU A 25 0.95 11.39 -22.79
N LYS A 26 1.01 12.10 -21.65
CA LYS A 26 1.33 13.53 -21.58
C LYS A 26 2.50 13.87 -20.64
N GLY A 27 2.95 12.90 -19.84
CA GLY A 27 3.94 13.16 -18.80
C GLY A 27 5.36 13.34 -19.30
N ASP A 28 5.67 12.98 -20.55
CA ASP A 28 7.04 12.96 -21.09
C ASP A 28 8.02 12.22 -20.15
N ILE A 29 7.59 11.04 -19.68
CA ILE A 29 8.31 10.21 -18.73
C ILE A 29 9.12 9.11 -19.43
N GLN A 30 10.22 8.69 -18.83
CA GLN A 30 11.01 7.55 -19.27
C GLN A 30 10.65 6.28 -18.50
N TYR A 31 10.11 6.43 -17.28
CA TYR A 31 9.71 5.32 -16.43
C TYR A 31 8.33 5.58 -15.84
N LEU A 32 7.50 4.53 -15.83
CA LEU A 32 6.22 4.49 -15.15
C LEU A 32 6.29 3.44 -14.04
N VAL A 33 6.09 3.87 -12.80
CA VAL A 33 6.20 2.99 -11.62
C VAL A 33 4.82 2.79 -11.00
N PHE A 34 4.47 1.55 -10.68
CA PHE A 34 3.26 1.23 -9.91
C PHE A 34 3.66 0.62 -8.57
N GLU A 35 3.42 1.34 -7.48
CA GLU A 35 3.45 0.79 -6.13
C GLU A 35 2.04 0.29 -5.80
N CYS A 36 1.91 -1.03 -5.54
CA CYS A 36 0.61 -1.69 -5.34
C CYS A 36 0.63 -2.74 -4.22
N LEU A 37 1.68 -2.79 -3.40
CA LEU A 37 1.88 -3.91 -2.49
C LEU A 37 2.16 -3.49 -1.06
N GLY A 38 1.10 -3.39 -0.25
CA GLY A 38 1.24 -3.27 1.20
C GLY A 38 1.50 -4.62 1.89
N GLU A 39 1.89 -4.58 3.15
CA GLU A 39 2.23 -5.76 3.97
C GLU A 39 1.09 -6.77 4.07
N ARG A 40 -0.13 -6.28 4.29
CA ARG A 40 -1.32 -7.14 4.31
C ARG A 40 -1.65 -7.68 2.91
N THR A 41 -1.40 -6.91 1.88
CA THR A 41 -1.72 -7.28 0.49
C THR A 41 -0.91 -8.49 0.04
N VAL A 42 0.38 -8.57 0.39
CA VAL A 42 1.21 -9.74 0.05
C VAL A 42 0.73 -11.01 0.77
N ALA A 43 0.29 -10.92 2.03
CA ALA A 43 -0.25 -12.07 2.75
C ALA A 43 -1.57 -12.58 2.14
N LEU A 44 -2.45 -11.69 1.71
CA LEU A 44 -3.68 -12.06 0.98
C LEU A 44 -3.37 -12.66 -0.39
N ALA A 45 -2.39 -12.11 -1.10
CA ALA A 45 -1.92 -12.66 -2.37
C ALA A 45 -1.36 -14.09 -2.19
N GLN A 46 -0.63 -14.34 -1.10
CA GLN A 46 -0.15 -15.68 -0.76
C GLN A 46 -1.31 -16.65 -0.47
N GLN A 47 -2.35 -16.23 0.25
CA GLN A 47 -3.55 -17.04 0.41
C GLN A 47 -4.22 -17.39 -0.93
N ALA A 48 -4.26 -16.43 -1.86
CA ALA A 48 -4.80 -16.68 -3.20
C ALA A 48 -3.96 -17.70 -3.97
N ARG A 49 -2.61 -17.55 -3.93
CA ARG A 49 -1.66 -18.48 -4.56
C ARG A 49 -1.74 -19.90 -3.99
N MET A 50 -1.99 -20.05 -2.69
CA MET A 50 -2.17 -21.37 -2.06
C MET A 50 -3.41 -22.10 -2.57
N LYS A 51 -4.44 -21.36 -3.01
CA LYS A 51 -5.68 -21.91 -3.56
C LYS A 51 -5.57 -22.18 -5.07
N ASP A 52 -4.85 -21.30 -5.77
CA ASP A 52 -4.62 -21.36 -7.21
C ASP A 52 -3.16 -20.95 -7.51
N PRO A 53 -2.30 -21.90 -7.95
CA PRO A 53 -0.89 -21.63 -8.24
C PRO A 53 -0.62 -20.56 -9.29
N ASP A 54 -1.58 -20.24 -10.16
CA ASP A 54 -1.49 -19.21 -11.17
C ASP A 54 -2.01 -17.84 -10.68
N ALA A 55 -2.61 -17.77 -9.48
CA ALA A 55 -3.00 -16.54 -8.80
C ALA A 55 -1.87 -16.01 -7.90
N GLY A 56 -2.16 -14.98 -7.09
CA GLY A 56 -1.25 -14.42 -6.09
C GLY A 56 -0.47 -13.19 -6.55
N PHE A 57 -0.96 -12.50 -7.57
CA PHE A 57 -0.50 -11.18 -8.01
C PHE A 57 -1.64 -10.15 -7.89
N ASP A 58 -1.32 -8.87 -8.12
CA ASP A 58 -2.29 -7.78 -7.99
C ASP A 58 -3.52 -7.99 -8.89
N PRO A 59 -4.75 -7.89 -8.35
CA PRO A 59 -5.97 -8.15 -9.10
C PRO A 59 -6.22 -7.17 -10.26
N LEU A 60 -5.66 -5.95 -10.19
CA LEU A 60 -5.76 -4.94 -11.24
C LEU A 60 -4.59 -4.97 -12.24
N LEU A 61 -3.67 -5.93 -12.13
CA LEU A 61 -2.54 -6.06 -13.06
C LEU A 61 -2.98 -6.06 -14.52
N GLU A 62 -3.97 -6.89 -14.87
CA GLU A 62 -4.44 -7.02 -16.25
C GLU A 62 -5.02 -5.71 -16.77
N GLU A 63 -5.87 -5.07 -15.99
CA GLU A 63 -6.53 -3.82 -16.37
C GLU A 63 -5.53 -2.69 -16.55
N ARG A 64 -4.59 -2.51 -15.60
CA ARG A 64 -3.51 -1.52 -15.69
C ARG A 64 -2.62 -1.76 -16.91
N MET A 65 -2.16 -3.00 -17.13
CA MET A 65 -1.30 -3.31 -18.26
C MET A 65 -2.02 -3.08 -19.60
N ARG A 66 -3.28 -3.49 -19.74
CA ARG A 66 -4.07 -3.19 -20.95
C ARG A 66 -4.21 -1.71 -21.22
N ALA A 67 -4.33 -0.89 -20.18
CA ALA A 67 -4.49 0.56 -20.29
C ALA A 67 -3.20 1.26 -20.76
N VAL A 68 -2.02 0.82 -20.31
CA VAL A 68 -0.77 1.59 -20.53
C VAL A 68 0.19 0.99 -21.54
N LEU A 69 0.18 -0.34 -21.80
CA LEU A 69 1.25 -1.00 -22.58
C LEU A 69 1.43 -0.45 -23.98
N ARG A 70 0.35 -0.13 -24.72
CA ARG A 70 0.47 0.44 -26.07
C ARG A 70 1.17 1.80 -26.07
N LEU A 71 0.83 2.66 -25.10
CA LEU A 71 1.44 3.97 -24.94
C LEU A 71 2.90 3.86 -24.52
N CYS A 72 3.19 3.01 -23.52
CA CYS A 72 4.53 2.79 -23.04
C CYS A 72 5.45 2.21 -24.13
N ALA A 73 4.99 1.19 -24.86
CA ALA A 73 5.76 0.61 -25.97
C ALA A 73 6.03 1.62 -27.08
N ALA A 74 5.02 2.41 -27.48
CA ALA A 74 5.16 3.39 -28.57
C ALA A 74 6.14 4.54 -28.21
N LYS A 75 6.30 4.84 -26.91
CA LYS A 75 7.16 5.93 -26.44
C LYS A 75 8.46 5.44 -25.78
N GLY A 76 8.69 4.13 -25.70
CA GLY A 76 9.87 3.57 -25.02
C GLY A 76 9.86 3.77 -23.51
N ILE A 77 8.69 3.95 -22.89
CA ILE A 77 8.53 4.09 -21.44
C ILE A 77 8.69 2.71 -20.80
N LYS A 78 9.63 2.58 -19.85
CA LYS A 78 9.82 1.36 -19.07
C LYS A 78 8.90 1.32 -17.86
N ILE A 79 8.42 0.12 -17.51
CA ILE A 79 7.53 -0.09 -16.35
C ILE A 79 8.28 -0.83 -15.26
N VAL A 80 8.16 -0.35 -14.01
CA VAL A 80 8.63 -1.06 -12.81
C VAL A 80 7.47 -1.18 -11.83
N THR A 81 7.23 -2.36 -11.27
CA THR A 81 6.09 -2.57 -10.37
C THR A 81 6.27 -3.74 -9.43
N ASN A 82 5.67 -3.63 -8.23
CA ASN A 82 5.52 -4.72 -7.26
C ASN A 82 4.17 -5.46 -7.37
N MET A 83 3.43 -5.28 -8.47
CA MET A 83 2.18 -6.00 -8.73
C MET A 83 2.34 -7.53 -8.82
N GLY A 84 3.58 -8.04 -8.84
CA GLY A 84 3.86 -9.47 -8.74
C GLY A 84 3.44 -10.09 -7.41
N ALA A 85 3.37 -9.29 -6.36
CA ALA A 85 2.94 -9.68 -5.02
C ALA A 85 3.58 -11.01 -4.57
N ALA A 86 2.79 -12.07 -4.35
CA ALA A 86 3.30 -13.39 -3.97
C ALA A 86 3.72 -14.27 -5.18
N ASN A 87 3.47 -13.82 -6.42
CA ASN A 87 3.73 -14.62 -7.62
C ASN A 87 4.22 -13.79 -8.82
N PRO A 88 5.42 -13.19 -8.74
CA PRO A 88 5.95 -12.34 -9.81
C PRO A 88 6.08 -13.05 -11.16
N VAL A 89 6.34 -14.37 -11.16
CA VAL A 89 6.47 -15.14 -12.39
C VAL A 89 5.13 -15.32 -13.11
N ALA A 90 4.06 -15.61 -12.38
CA ALA A 90 2.71 -15.68 -12.96
C ALA A 90 2.25 -14.31 -13.47
N ALA A 91 2.53 -13.25 -12.71
CA ALA A 91 2.26 -11.87 -13.12
C ALA A 91 3.00 -11.50 -14.43
N ALA A 92 4.28 -11.90 -14.56
CA ALA A 92 5.06 -11.66 -15.76
C ALA A 92 4.52 -12.45 -16.96
N ARG A 93 4.14 -13.72 -16.78
CA ARG A 93 3.49 -14.53 -17.82
C ARG A 93 2.16 -13.90 -18.26
N LYS A 94 1.33 -13.48 -17.29
CA LYS A 94 0.07 -12.80 -17.59
C LYS A 94 0.29 -11.50 -18.38
N THR A 95 1.31 -10.75 -18.02
CA THR A 95 1.68 -9.51 -18.76
C THR A 95 2.17 -9.82 -20.16
N ALA A 96 2.92 -10.93 -20.36
CA ALA A 96 3.34 -11.39 -21.69
C ALA A 96 2.15 -11.78 -22.57
N GLU A 97 1.16 -12.49 -22.03
CA GLU A 97 -0.09 -12.81 -22.72
C GLU A 97 -0.83 -11.55 -23.16
N ILE A 98 -0.92 -10.54 -22.27
CA ILE A 98 -1.54 -9.25 -22.57
C ILE A 98 -0.77 -8.54 -23.68
N ALA A 99 0.56 -8.45 -23.59
CA ALA A 99 1.41 -7.85 -24.60
C ALA A 99 1.19 -8.50 -25.98
N LYS A 100 1.20 -9.83 -26.03
CA LYS A 100 0.91 -10.60 -27.24
C LYS A 100 -0.49 -10.29 -27.82
N SER A 101 -1.52 -10.23 -26.96
CA SER A 101 -2.88 -9.90 -27.38
C SER A 101 -3.01 -8.48 -27.97
N LEU A 102 -2.09 -7.58 -27.58
CA LEU A 102 -2.00 -6.22 -28.07
C LEU A 102 -1.07 -6.06 -29.29
N GLY A 103 -0.44 -7.15 -29.77
CA GLY A 103 0.51 -7.12 -30.87
C GLY A 103 1.89 -6.58 -30.48
N LEU A 104 2.28 -6.68 -29.21
CA LEU A 104 3.53 -6.15 -28.63
C LEU A 104 4.50 -7.27 -28.22
N SER A 105 4.65 -8.31 -29.04
CA SER A 105 5.45 -9.51 -28.74
C SER A 105 6.96 -9.27 -28.64
N SER A 106 7.46 -8.07 -28.91
CA SER A 106 8.88 -7.73 -28.77
C SER A 106 9.26 -7.20 -27.37
N LEU A 107 8.29 -6.97 -26.48
CA LEU A 107 8.56 -6.47 -25.15
C LEU A 107 9.27 -7.52 -24.29
N LYS A 108 10.34 -7.10 -23.63
CA LYS A 108 11.09 -7.92 -22.68
C LYS A 108 10.54 -7.73 -21.28
N ILE A 109 10.04 -8.80 -20.69
CA ILE A 109 9.44 -8.78 -19.35
C ILE A 109 10.31 -9.57 -18.42
N ALA A 110 10.66 -8.97 -17.28
CA ALA A 110 11.44 -9.61 -16.22
C ALA A 110 10.63 -9.73 -14.93
N ALA A 111 10.66 -10.89 -14.33
CA ALA A 111 10.21 -11.13 -12.96
C ALA A 111 11.41 -11.07 -12.00
N VAL A 112 11.32 -10.29 -10.94
CA VAL A 112 12.25 -10.32 -9.81
C VAL A 112 11.62 -11.15 -8.70
N ILE A 113 12.32 -12.20 -8.28
CA ILE A 113 11.90 -13.15 -7.23
C ILE A 113 12.95 -13.22 -6.14
N GLY A 114 12.67 -13.94 -5.03
CA GLY A 114 13.59 -14.15 -3.92
C GLY A 114 13.28 -13.29 -2.70
N ASP A 115 12.13 -12.62 -2.70
CA ASP A 115 11.52 -11.98 -1.54
C ASP A 115 10.82 -13.00 -0.62
N ASP A 116 10.29 -14.10 -1.16
CA ASP A 116 9.69 -15.20 -0.39
C ASP A 116 10.80 -15.95 0.38
N VAL A 117 10.81 -15.75 1.70
CA VAL A 117 11.81 -16.31 2.64
C VAL A 117 11.13 -17.15 3.72
N LEU A 118 9.89 -17.63 3.46
CA LEU A 118 9.13 -18.40 4.44
C LEU A 118 9.90 -19.63 4.94
N ASP A 119 10.52 -20.37 4.04
CA ASP A 119 11.28 -21.57 4.39
C ASP A 119 12.55 -21.27 5.20
N ASP A 120 13.16 -20.10 4.99
CA ASP A 120 14.33 -19.65 5.75
C ASP A 120 13.96 -19.10 7.15
N CYS A 121 12.70 -18.70 7.36
CA CYS A 121 12.22 -18.02 8.58
C CYS A 121 11.42 -18.93 9.52
N LYS A 122 10.59 -19.84 9.00
CA LYS A 122 9.52 -20.53 9.75
C LYS A 122 9.99 -21.31 10.98
N ASP A 123 11.18 -21.90 10.91
CA ASP A 123 11.77 -22.71 11.99
C ASP A 123 12.75 -21.91 12.86
N GLY A 124 13.02 -20.65 12.48
CA GLY A 124 13.94 -19.77 13.16
C GLY A 124 13.35 -19.12 14.41
N ASP A 125 14.20 -18.73 15.35
CA ASP A 125 13.82 -17.99 16.56
C ASP A 125 13.91 -16.46 16.31
N LEU A 126 13.44 -16.00 15.13
CA LEU A 126 13.43 -14.58 14.77
C LEU A 126 12.38 -13.86 15.61
N ARG A 127 12.84 -12.86 16.36
CA ARG A 127 11.99 -12.06 17.24
C ARG A 127 11.03 -11.21 16.41
N ILE A 128 9.76 -11.22 16.78
CA ILE A 128 8.72 -10.33 16.24
C ILE A 128 8.93 -8.93 16.82
N MET A 129 8.77 -7.90 16.00
CA MET A 129 9.03 -6.51 16.39
C MET A 129 7.85 -5.88 17.15
N GLU A 130 6.62 -6.27 16.84
CA GLU A 130 5.39 -5.65 17.34
C GLU A 130 4.92 -6.17 18.69
N PHE A 131 5.35 -7.39 19.07
CA PHE A 131 4.98 -8.02 20.34
C PHE A 131 6.02 -9.04 20.80
N ASP A 132 5.95 -9.44 22.07
CA ASP A 132 6.87 -10.44 22.61
C ASP A 132 6.58 -11.83 22.03
N GLY A 133 7.57 -12.39 21.36
CA GLY A 133 7.49 -13.69 20.72
C GLY A 133 8.41 -13.85 19.53
N SER A 134 8.37 -15.04 18.93
CA SER A 134 9.13 -15.35 17.71
C SER A 134 8.23 -15.91 16.61
N ILE A 135 8.70 -15.84 15.37
CA ILE A 135 7.98 -16.35 14.19
C ILE A 135 7.60 -17.84 14.35
N LYS A 136 8.47 -18.63 15.00
CA LYS A 136 8.22 -20.05 15.28
C LYS A 136 6.94 -20.28 16.09
N GLN A 137 6.57 -19.37 16.99
CA GLN A 137 5.37 -19.48 17.81
C GLN A 137 4.08 -19.29 17.02
N LEU A 138 4.14 -18.72 15.81
CA LEU A 138 2.99 -18.63 14.93
C LEU A 138 2.57 -20.00 14.37
N GLY A 139 3.51 -20.95 14.23
CA GLY A 139 3.24 -22.32 13.84
C GLY A 139 2.40 -22.43 12.57
N ASN A 140 1.35 -23.24 12.62
CA ASN A 140 0.45 -23.48 11.48
C ASN A 140 -0.41 -22.24 11.06
N ARG A 141 -0.37 -21.15 11.81
CA ARG A 141 -1.04 -19.88 11.46
C ARG A 141 -0.24 -19.06 10.44
N LEU A 142 1.05 -19.37 10.27
CA LEU A 142 1.95 -18.68 9.37
C LEU A 142 1.53 -18.89 7.90
N LEU A 143 1.38 -17.80 7.16
CA LEU A 143 0.97 -17.80 5.74
C LEU A 143 2.09 -17.41 4.80
N SER A 144 2.87 -16.39 5.17
CA SER A 144 3.90 -15.80 4.31
C SER A 144 5.01 -15.17 5.12
N ALA A 145 6.19 -15.10 4.52
CA ALA A 145 7.29 -14.27 5.00
C ALA A 145 8.02 -13.69 3.78
N ASN A 146 7.92 -12.38 3.57
CA ASN A 146 8.47 -11.73 2.39
C ASN A 146 9.45 -10.63 2.80
N ALA A 147 10.71 -10.78 2.36
CA ALA A 147 11.76 -9.80 2.61
C ALA A 147 11.59 -8.58 1.72
N TYR A 148 11.84 -7.40 2.29
CA TYR A 148 11.88 -6.16 1.53
C TYR A 148 13.15 -6.13 0.67
N LEU A 149 13.02 -6.44 -0.63
CA LEU A 149 14.13 -6.33 -1.56
C LEU A 149 14.46 -4.87 -1.85
N GLY A 150 15.73 -4.61 -2.11
CA GLY A 150 16.21 -3.31 -2.57
C GLY A 150 16.11 -3.12 -4.09
N ALA A 151 16.63 -2.01 -4.57
CA ALA A 151 16.59 -1.58 -5.98
C ALA A 151 17.50 -2.41 -6.91
N ALA A 152 18.58 -3.01 -6.39
CA ALA A 152 19.62 -3.65 -7.20
C ALA A 152 19.08 -4.70 -8.20
N PRO A 153 18.25 -5.68 -7.83
CA PRO A 153 17.78 -6.70 -8.79
C PRO A 153 16.84 -6.10 -9.87
N MET A 154 16.11 -5.05 -9.54
CA MET A 154 15.27 -4.34 -10.53
C MET A 154 16.12 -3.53 -11.50
N ALA A 155 17.17 -2.86 -11.01
CA ALA A 155 18.15 -2.16 -11.85
C ALA A 155 18.93 -3.14 -12.75
N GLU A 156 19.26 -4.34 -12.26
CA GLU A 156 19.85 -5.42 -13.05
C GLU A 156 18.91 -5.86 -14.17
N ALA A 157 17.61 -6.08 -13.88
CA ALA A 157 16.62 -6.43 -14.89
C ALA A 157 16.51 -5.37 -15.99
N LEU A 158 16.45 -4.08 -15.61
CA LEU A 158 16.46 -2.95 -16.55
C LEU A 158 17.73 -2.93 -17.41
N SER A 159 18.89 -3.17 -16.80
CA SER A 159 20.20 -3.23 -17.50
C SER A 159 20.30 -4.44 -18.42
N GLY A 160 19.62 -5.54 -18.10
CA GLY A 160 19.43 -6.71 -18.97
C GLY A 160 18.49 -6.45 -20.17
N GLY A 161 17.94 -5.24 -20.25
CA GLY A 161 17.10 -4.81 -21.36
C GLY A 161 15.61 -5.03 -21.14
N ALA A 162 15.15 -5.26 -19.90
CA ALA A 162 13.73 -5.34 -19.62
C ALA A 162 13.01 -4.03 -19.94
N ASP A 163 11.86 -4.13 -20.59
CA ASP A 163 10.89 -3.06 -20.79
C ASP A 163 9.91 -2.99 -19.62
N ILE A 164 9.65 -4.14 -19.01
CA ILE A 164 8.75 -4.28 -17.86
C ILE A 164 9.45 -5.13 -16.80
N VAL A 165 9.55 -4.60 -15.57
CA VAL A 165 10.07 -5.30 -14.39
C VAL A 165 8.95 -5.48 -13.38
N ILE A 166 8.65 -6.73 -13.04
CA ILE A 166 7.61 -7.10 -12.08
C ILE A 166 8.28 -7.80 -10.91
N THR A 167 8.15 -7.24 -9.70
CA THR A 167 8.70 -7.81 -8.48
C THR A 167 7.61 -8.24 -7.51
N GLY A 168 7.97 -9.07 -6.52
CA GLY A 168 7.23 -9.30 -5.29
C GLY A 168 7.44 -8.17 -4.29
N ARG A 169 7.60 -8.51 -3.00
CA ARG A 169 7.85 -7.50 -1.96
C ARG A 169 9.22 -6.85 -2.17
N ALA A 170 9.19 -5.60 -2.49
CA ALA A 170 10.35 -4.72 -2.47
C ALA A 170 10.04 -3.52 -1.57
N SER A 171 11.05 -2.78 -1.14
CA SER A 171 10.84 -1.48 -0.52
C SER A 171 10.19 -0.53 -1.52
N ASP A 172 9.21 0.24 -1.08
CA ASP A 172 8.41 1.09 -1.96
C ASP A 172 9.26 2.17 -2.65
N PRO A 173 10.17 2.89 -1.95
CA PRO A 173 11.14 3.76 -2.59
C PRO A 173 12.08 3.06 -3.58
N ALA A 174 12.38 1.77 -3.38
CA ALA A 174 13.30 1.03 -4.24
C ALA A 174 12.78 0.85 -5.67
N LEU A 175 11.45 0.85 -5.87
CA LEU A 175 10.82 0.81 -7.18
C LEU A 175 11.21 2.03 -8.04
N PHE A 176 11.38 3.18 -7.41
CA PHE A 176 11.77 4.44 -8.04
C PHE A 176 13.30 4.59 -8.10
N LEU A 177 14.01 4.08 -7.09
CA LEU A 177 15.48 4.10 -7.03
C LEU A 177 16.11 3.24 -8.13
N ALA A 178 15.51 2.10 -8.48
CA ALA A 178 16.01 1.21 -9.51
C ALA A 178 16.13 1.89 -10.90
N PRO A 179 15.14 2.64 -11.42
CA PRO A 179 15.28 3.49 -12.58
C PRO A 179 16.45 4.48 -12.53
N MET A 180 16.70 5.09 -11.38
CA MET A 180 17.78 6.06 -11.19
C MET A 180 19.15 5.38 -11.28
N ILE A 181 19.32 4.25 -10.58
CA ILE A 181 20.54 3.42 -10.65
C ILE A 181 20.80 2.98 -12.09
N HIS A 182 19.79 2.47 -12.77
CA HIS A 182 19.90 2.02 -14.17
C HIS A 182 20.27 3.17 -15.11
N ALA A 183 19.59 4.32 -15.02
CA ALA A 183 19.78 5.43 -15.95
C ALA A 183 21.13 6.14 -15.77
N PHE A 184 21.58 6.27 -14.55
CA PHE A 184 22.76 7.07 -14.21
C PHE A 184 24.01 6.24 -13.90
N GLY A 185 23.86 4.93 -13.66
CA GLY A 185 24.95 4.06 -13.26
C GLY A 185 25.44 4.36 -11.84
N TRP A 186 24.52 4.75 -10.93
CA TRP A 186 24.90 5.04 -9.54
C TRP A 186 25.50 3.80 -8.87
N ALA A 187 26.61 3.99 -8.18
CA ALA A 187 27.26 2.92 -7.44
C ALA A 187 26.40 2.52 -6.19
N MET A 188 26.33 1.23 -5.92
CA MET A 188 25.55 0.68 -4.79
C MET A 188 26.16 0.98 -3.41
N ASP A 189 27.29 1.66 -3.37
CA ASP A 189 27.97 2.17 -2.17
C ASP A 189 28.07 3.70 -2.14
N ASP A 190 27.50 4.38 -3.13
CA ASP A 190 27.30 5.84 -3.04
C ASP A 190 26.06 6.14 -2.18
N TRP A 191 26.25 6.05 -0.87
CA TRP A 191 25.16 6.19 0.10
C TRP A 191 24.45 7.55 -0.01
N ASN A 192 25.14 8.60 -0.44
CA ASN A 192 24.52 9.91 -0.58
C ASN A 192 23.55 9.96 -1.76
N LEU A 193 23.95 9.47 -2.94
CA LEU A 193 23.05 9.38 -4.10
C LEU A 193 21.90 8.42 -3.85
N LEU A 194 22.17 7.26 -3.21
CA LEU A 194 21.12 6.32 -2.82
C LEU A 194 20.15 6.94 -1.81
N GLY A 195 20.64 7.73 -0.85
CA GLY A 195 19.79 8.46 0.10
C GLY A 195 18.92 9.52 -0.58
N GLN A 196 19.46 10.29 -1.50
CA GLN A 196 18.69 11.26 -2.31
C GLN A 196 17.64 10.57 -3.17
N GLY A 197 18.02 9.46 -3.84
CA GLY A 197 17.09 8.65 -4.63
C GLY A 197 15.99 8.01 -3.77
N THR A 198 16.30 7.65 -2.53
CA THR A 198 15.30 7.16 -1.56
C THR A 198 14.32 8.26 -1.16
N VAL A 199 14.77 9.51 -0.95
CA VAL A 199 13.88 10.67 -0.75
C VAL A 199 12.96 10.84 -1.95
N ALA A 200 13.49 10.76 -3.16
CA ALA A 200 12.68 10.86 -4.38
C ALA A 200 11.64 9.74 -4.47
N GLY A 201 12.02 8.50 -4.18
CA GLY A 201 11.13 7.35 -4.17
C GLY A 201 10.02 7.50 -3.13
N HIS A 202 10.36 7.86 -1.90
CA HIS A 202 9.41 8.09 -0.82
C HIS A 202 8.38 9.20 -1.13
N LEU A 203 8.81 10.25 -1.82
CA LEU A 203 7.90 11.32 -2.23
C LEU A 203 6.95 10.90 -3.37
N LEU A 204 7.30 9.87 -4.14
CA LEU A 204 6.53 9.41 -5.30
C LEU A 204 5.67 8.18 -5.01
N GLU A 205 6.05 7.33 -4.04
CA GLU A 205 5.45 6.00 -3.83
C GLU A 205 3.94 6.02 -3.58
N CYS A 206 3.43 7.01 -2.87
CA CYS A 206 2.00 7.16 -2.59
C CYS A 206 1.22 7.91 -3.68
N ALA A 207 1.77 8.03 -4.89
CA ALA A 207 1.14 8.64 -6.08
C ALA A 207 0.37 9.94 -5.78
N GLY A 208 -0.97 9.92 -5.91
CA GLY A 208 -1.83 11.09 -5.76
C GLY A 208 -1.73 11.82 -4.41
N GLN A 209 -1.13 11.23 -3.40
CA GLN A 209 -1.02 11.85 -2.07
C GLN A 209 -0.18 13.13 -2.12
N ILE A 210 0.97 13.13 -2.82
CA ILE A 210 1.81 14.33 -2.95
C ILE A 210 1.21 15.40 -3.87
N THR A 211 0.20 15.06 -4.66
CA THR A 211 -0.51 16.00 -5.53
C THR A 211 -1.82 16.52 -4.91
N GLY A 212 -2.07 16.23 -3.64
CA GLY A 212 -3.18 16.78 -2.86
C GLY A 212 -4.26 15.78 -2.46
N GLY A 213 -4.14 14.51 -2.85
CA GLY A 213 -4.94 13.41 -2.31
C GLY A 213 -4.60 13.21 -0.83
N TYR A 214 -5.62 12.88 0.00
CA TYR A 214 -5.46 12.75 1.45
C TYR A 214 -4.94 14.00 2.20
N PHE A 215 -4.51 15.02 1.46
CA PHE A 215 -4.09 16.33 1.97
C PHE A 215 -5.26 17.30 2.09
N ALA A 216 -6.22 17.25 1.14
CA ALA A 216 -7.27 18.23 1.02
C ALA A 216 -8.18 18.29 2.26
N ASP A 217 -8.38 19.51 2.78
CA ASP A 217 -9.27 19.82 3.89
C ASP A 217 -10.02 21.13 3.56
N PRO A 218 -11.29 21.06 3.12
CA PRO A 218 -12.03 22.23 2.61
C PRO A 218 -12.03 23.41 3.57
N GLY A 219 -11.60 24.57 3.07
CA GLY A 219 -11.50 25.80 3.84
C GLY A 219 -10.18 25.98 4.61
N TYR A 220 -9.33 24.95 4.67
CA TYR A 220 -8.00 24.99 5.29
C TYR A 220 -6.89 24.62 4.31
N LYS A 221 -7.07 23.57 3.54
CA LYS A 221 -6.15 23.04 2.56
C LYS A 221 -6.91 22.74 1.28
N ASP A 222 -7.28 23.78 0.56
CA ASP A 222 -8.07 23.64 -0.66
C ASP A 222 -7.23 23.06 -1.79
N VAL A 223 -7.73 21.99 -2.41
CA VAL A 223 -7.16 21.34 -3.58
C VAL A 223 -8.21 21.26 -4.68
N ALA A 224 -7.90 21.83 -5.83
CA ALA A 224 -8.84 21.87 -6.94
C ALA A 224 -8.91 20.52 -7.68
N ASP A 225 -10.11 20.18 -8.14
CA ASP A 225 -10.36 19.12 -9.11
C ASP A 225 -9.82 17.73 -8.70
N LEU A 226 -10.10 17.32 -7.46
CA LEU A 226 -9.69 16.01 -6.94
C LEU A 226 -10.30 14.81 -7.69
N ALA A 227 -11.41 15.04 -8.41
CA ALA A 227 -12.01 13.99 -9.25
C ALA A 227 -11.10 13.63 -10.43
N ARG A 228 -10.29 14.56 -10.93
CA ARG A 228 -9.30 14.37 -12.00
C ARG A 228 -7.88 14.58 -11.47
N LEU A 229 -7.62 14.12 -10.25
CA LEU A 229 -6.32 14.25 -9.60
C LEU A 229 -5.22 13.68 -10.49
N GLY A 230 -4.27 14.51 -10.89
CA GLY A 230 -3.08 14.10 -11.62
C GLY A 230 -2.06 13.47 -10.67
N PHE A 231 -1.39 12.42 -11.14
CA PHE A 231 -0.35 11.77 -10.35
C PHE A 231 1.02 12.42 -10.59
N PRO A 232 1.97 12.25 -9.65
CA PRO A 232 3.22 12.98 -9.66
C PRO A 232 4.22 12.46 -10.70
N ILE A 233 5.11 13.37 -11.07
CA ILE A 233 6.32 13.12 -11.85
C ILE A 233 7.51 13.62 -11.03
N GLY A 234 8.51 12.77 -10.82
CA GLY A 234 9.83 13.14 -10.33
C GLY A 234 10.77 13.44 -11.50
N GLU A 235 11.25 14.66 -11.62
CA GLU A 235 12.37 15.02 -12.51
C GLU A 235 13.66 14.87 -11.71
N VAL A 236 14.42 13.81 -12.00
CA VAL A 236 15.64 13.46 -11.24
C VAL A 236 16.87 13.71 -12.08
N GLY A 237 17.82 14.48 -11.55
CA GLY A 237 19.13 14.69 -12.14
C GLY A 237 20.14 13.59 -11.77
N GLU A 238 21.15 13.41 -12.60
CA GLU A 238 22.27 12.48 -12.37
C GLU A 238 23.02 12.73 -11.05
N ASP A 239 22.98 13.97 -10.56
CA ASP A 239 23.55 14.42 -9.29
C ASP A 239 22.61 14.23 -8.09
N GLY A 240 21.47 13.58 -8.28
CA GLY A 240 20.43 13.37 -7.26
C GLY A 240 19.52 14.57 -7.04
N SER A 241 19.64 15.65 -7.81
CA SER A 241 18.70 16.77 -7.77
C SER A 241 17.30 16.32 -8.15
N LEU A 242 16.26 16.87 -7.49
CA LEU A 242 14.88 16.45 -7.65
C LEU A 242 13.93 17.65 -7.79
N VAL A 243 13.04 17.58 -8.76
CA VAL A 243 11.85 18.43 -8.83
C VAL A 243 10.62 17.54 -8.92
N ILE A 244 9.68 17.74 -8.02
CA ILE A 244 8.35 17.12 -8.07
C ILE A 244 7.43 18.02 -8.90
N THR A 245 6.69 17.41 -9.82
CA THR A 245 5.70 18.06 -10.68
C THR A 245 4.57 17.09 -11.03
N LYS A 246 3.68 17.49 -11.93
CA LYS A 246 2.60 16.66 -12.49
C LYS A 246 2.29 17.06 -13.93
N VAL A 247 1.43 16.32 -14.61
CA VAL A 247 0.96 16.70 -15.96
C VAL A 247 0.25 18.05 -15.91
N ALA A 248 0.63 18.94 -16.80
CA ALA A 248 0.02 20.27 -16.88
C ALA A 248 -1.48 20.18 -17.16
N GLY A 249 -2.30 20.91 -16.39
CA GLY A 249 -3.76 20.93 -16.54
C GLY A 249 -4.49 19.76 -15.88
N SER A 250 -3.80 18.78 -15.30
CA SER A 250 -4.44 17.78 -14.43
C SER A 250 -4.90 18.40 -13.10
N GLY A 251 -5.87 17.76 -12.42
CA GLY A 251 -6.33 18.18 -11.10
C GLY A 251 -5.25 18.04 -10.02
N GLY A 252 -5.53 18.54 -8.83
CA GLY A 252 -4.58 18.55 -7.73
C GLY A 252 -3.57 19.69 -7.79
N ALA A 253 -2.64 19.71 -6.85
CA ALA A 253 -1.58 20.70 -6.75
C ALA A 253 -0.30 20.10 -6.16
N VAL A 254 0.86 20.44 -6.71
CA VAL A 254 2.17 20.15 -6.12
C VAL A 254 2.69 21.43 -5.46
N THR A 255 2.72 21.42 -4.14
CA THR A 255 3.14 22.57 -3.32
C THR A 255 4.18 22.14 -2.28
N ALA A 256 4.83 23.12 -1.65
CA ALA A 256 5.72 22.82 -0.53
C ALA A 256 4.97 22.12 0.61
N GLN A 257 3.69 22.40 0.80
CA GLN A 257 2.87 21.80 1.85
C GLN A 257 2.57 20.34 1.54
N THR A 258 2.09 20.01 0.32
CA THR A 258 1.83 18.61 -0.08
C THR A 258 3.10 17.76 -0.04
N CYS A 259 4.24 18.31 -0.48
CA CYS A 259 5.53 17.64 -0.41
C CYS A 259 6.02 17.43 1.03
N LYS A 260 5.77 18.39 1.95
CA LYS A 260 6.14 18.22 3.37
C LYS A 260 5.30 17.16 4.07
N GLU A 261 4.00 17.11 3.80
CA GLU A 261 3.15 16.06 4.38
C GLU A 261 3.56 14.67 3.87
N GLN A 262 3.83 14.53 2.57
CA GLN A 262 4.34 13.26 2.04
C GLN A 262 5.73 12.91 2.60
N LEU A 263 6.62 13.88 2.76
CA LEU A 263 7.96 13.63 3.32
C LEU A 263 7.91 13.06 4.74
N LEU A 264 6.92 13.48 5.54
CA LEU A 264 6.75 13.04 6.93
C LEU A 264 5.86 11.82 7.09
N TYR A 265 5.17 11.41 6.03
CA TYR A 265 4.25 10.28 6.05
C TYR A 265 5.01 8.98 6.36
N GLU A 266 4.56 8.24 7.39
CA GLU A 266 5.15 6.97 7.83
C GLU A 266 6.65 7.04 8.25
N VAL A 267 7.24 8.22 8.41
CA VAL A 267 8.63 8.39 8.84
C VAL A 267 8.69 8.64 10.34
N HIS A 268 9.17 7.67 11.12
CA HIS A 268 9.27 7.77 12.57
C HIS A 268 10.50 8.55 13.03
N ASP A 269 11.66 8.26 12.41
CA ASP A 269 12.91 9.01 12.66
C ASP A 269 13.46 9.52 11.32
N PRO A 270 13.35 10.84 11.05
CA PRO A 270 13.84 11.40 9.80
C PRO A 270 15.37 11.31 9.63
N LYS A 271 16.12 11.03 10.70
CA LYS A 271 17.57 10.82 10.61
C LYS A 271 17.95 9.39 10.21
N GLN A 272 17.04 8.45 10.38
CA GLN A 272 17.29 7.03 10.17
C GLN A 272 16.10 6.35 9.51
N TYR A 273 15.80 6.73 8.28
CA TYR A 273 14.83 6.01 7.44
C TYR A 273 15.52 4.79 6.85
N ILE A 274 15.37 3.64 7.53
CA ILE A 274 16.09 2.41 7.20
C ILE A 274 15.43 1.75 6.00
N GLN A 275 16.19 1.63 4.91
CA GLN A 275 15.78 0.98 3.68
C GLN A 275 16.78 -0.13 3.29
N PRO A 276 16.38 -1.09 2.44
CA PRO A 276 17.28 -2.16 2.00
C PRO A 276 18.57 -1.66 1.34
N ASP A 277 18.51 -0.54 0.65
CA ASP A 277 19.63 -0.01 -0.12
C ASP A 277 20.52 0.95 0.68
N VAL A 278 19.96 1.63 1.67
CA VAL A 278 20.61 2.73 2.40
C VAL A 278 19.87 3.04 3.70
N VAL A 279 20.55 3.56 4.69
CA VAL A 279 19.92 4.28 5.80
C VAL A 279 19.84 5.75 5.39
N ALA A 280 18.67 6.20 4.97
CA ALA A 280 18.46 7.55 4.45
C ALA A 280 18.23 8.55 5.61
N ASP A 281 18.76 9.77 5.44
CA ASP A 281 18.58 10.90 6.36
C ASP A 281 17.77 12.00 5.66
N PHE A 282 16.55 12.21 6.14
CA PHE A 282 15.60 13.23 5.67
C PHE A 282 15.67 14.53 6.49
N SER A 283 16.45 14.56 7.60
CA SER A 283 16.44 15.65 8.56
C SER A 283 16.92 17.00 7.98
N GLN A 284 17.66 16.97 6.89
CA GLN A 284 18.18 18.15 6.21
C GLN A 284 17.49 18.43 4.87
N VAL A 285 16.41 17.72 4.56
CA VAL A 285 15.66 17.93 3.32
C VAL A 285 15.04 19.33 3.31
N LYS A 286 15.26 20.02 2.20
CA LYS A 286 14.70 21.34 1.89
C LYS A 286 13.72 21.22 0.76
N ILE A 287 12.58 21.88 0.92
CA ILE A 287 11.47 21.89 -0.04
C ILE A 287 11.18 23.34 -0.42
N GLU A 288 11.29 23.65 -1.71
CA GLU A 288 11.18 25.00 -2.26
C GLU A 288 10.24 25.01 -3.49
N GLU A 289 9.20 25.79 -3.46
CA GLU A 289 8.39 26.04 -4.66
C GLU A 289 9.16 26.94 -5.64
N ILE A 290 9.44 26.41 -6.82
CA ILE A 290 10.19 27.15 -7.86
C ILE A 290 9.28 27.67 -8.96
N ALA A 291 8.09 27.10 -9.11
CA ALA A 291 7.01 27.55 -9.98
C ALA A 291 5.69 26.84 -9.56
N ARG A 292 4.59 27.22 -10.19
CA ARG A 292 3.32 26.53 -10.01
C ARG A 292 3.45 25.06 -10.36
N ASP A 293 3.00 24.18 -9.45
CA ASP A 293 3.12 22.70 -9.56
C ASP A 293 4.56 22.21 -9.82
N ARG A 294 5.55 22.94 -9.32
CA ARG A 294 6.96 22.55 -9.41
C ARG A 294 7.68 22.85 -8.10
N VAL A 295 8.08 21.81 -7.42
CA VAL A 295 8.75 21.88 -6.11
C VAL A 295 10.11 21.22 -6.18
N ARG A 296 11.17 22.01 -5.91
CA ARG A 296 12.53 21.50 -5.75
C ARG A 296 12.70 20.87 -4.39
N VAL A 297 13.31 19.68 -4.38
CA VAL A 297 13.67 18.95 -3.16
C VAL A 297 15.17 18.70 -3.18
N SER A 298 15.84 18.97 -2.05
CA SER A 298 17.29 18.83 -1.91
C SER A 298 17.68 18.50 -0.48
N GLY A 299 18.93 18.09 -0.24
CA GLY A 299 19.48 17.90 1.10
C GLY A 299 19.24 16.51 1.70
N GLY A 300 18.64 15.58 0.97
CA GLY A 300 18.62 14.17 1.33
C GLY A 300 20.04 13.60 1.38
N ARG A 301 20.30 12.70 2.32
CA ARG A 301 21.61 12.04 2.51
C ARG A 301 21.39 10.58 2.83
N GLY A 302 22.47 9.82 2.86
CA GLY A 302 22.42 8.42 3.27
C GLY A 302 23.73 7.97 3.91
N THR A 303 23.61 6.88 4.65
CA THR A 303 24.73 6.15 5.24
C THR A 303 24.59 4.67 4.88
N LYS A 304 25.63 3.88 5.18
CA LYS A 304 25.68 2.47 4.86
C LYS A 304 24.40 1.75 5.34
N ARG A 305 23.85 0.92 4.46
CA ARG A 305 22.70 0.05 4.75
C ARG A 305 22.98 -0.94 5.89
N THR A 306 21.93 -1.43 6.52
CA THR A 306 21.99 -2.46 7.56
C THR A 306 22.38 -3.84 7.00
N ASP A 307 22.87 -4.73 7.85
CA ASP A 307 23.18 -6.12 7.48
C ASP A 307 21.94 -7.04 7.54
N THR A 308 20.77 -6.47 7.87
CA THR A 308 19.48 -7.16 7.90
C THR A 308 18.49 -6.55 6.94
N LEU A 309 17.47 -7.32 6.58
CA LEU A 309 16.27 -6.88 5.87
C LEU A 309 15.05 -7.02 6.77
N LYS A 310 14.12 -6.09 6.67
CA LYS A 310 12.77 -6.27 7.22
C LYS A 310 12.07 -7.36 6.42
N VAL A 311 11.36 -8.24 7.12
CA VAL A 311 10.49 -9.27 6.54
C VAL A 311 9.08 -9.03 7.03
N SER A 312 8.14 -8.92 6.10
CA SER A 312 6.71 -8.90 6.40
C SER A 312 6.22 -10.33 6.57
N VAL A 313 5.67 -10.63 7.74
CA VAL A 313 5.19 -11.95 8.13
C VAL A 313 3.66 -11.93 8.20
N GLY A 314 2.99 -12.61 7.27
CA GLY A 314 1.55 -12.77 7.28
C GLY A 314 1.10 -14.02 8.04
N TYR A 315 0.08 -13.91 8.87
CA TYR A 315 -0.46 -15.04 9.61
C TYR A 315 -1.97 -14.93 9.85
N VAL A 316 -2.66 -16.06 10.00
CA VAL A 316 -4.06 -16.09 10.43
C VAL A 316 -4.11 -15.83 11.92
N ASP A 317 -4.73 -14.72 12.31
CA ASP A 317 -4.80 -14.33 13.72
C ASP A 317 -6.11 -14.81 14.39
N SER A 318 -7.23 -14.47 13.80
CA SER A 318 -8.55 -14.69 14.40
C SER A 318 -9.65 -14.58 13.33
N TYR A 319 -10.90 -14.50 13.78
CA TYR A 319 -12.06 -14.19 12.94
C TYR A 319 -12.74 -12.94 13.47
N ILE A 320 -13.20 -12.07 12.57
CA ILE A 320 -14.03 -10.90 12.91
C ILE A 320 -15.46 -11.16 12.45
N GLY A 321 -16.40 -11.04 13.38
CA GLY A 321 -17.81 -10.91 13.09
C GLY A 321 -18.26 -9.46 13.25
N GLU A 322 -19.11 -9.01 12.37
CA GLU A 322 -19.62 -7.64 12.39
C GLU A 322 -21.09 -7.61 12.01
N GLY A 323 -21.87 -6.76 12.70
CA GLY A 323 -23.24 -6.42 12.35
C GLY A 323 -23.47 -4.92 12.44
N GLN A 324 -24.30 -4.40 11.55
CA GLN A 324 -24.66 -2.97 11.51
C GLN A 324 -26.17 -2.82 11.25
N ILE A 325 -26.79 -1.75 11.78
CA ILE A 325 -28.16 -1.33 11.51
C ILE A 325 -28.29 0.19 11.73
N SER A 326 -29.16 0.86 10.97
CA SER A 326 -29.32 2.32 11.05
C SER A 326 -30.66 2.71 11.68
N TYR A 327 -30.67 3.86 12.36
CA TYR A 327 -31.84 4.54 12.89
C TYR A 327 -31.78 6.02 12.48
N ALA A 328 -32.93 6.60 12.06
CA ALA A 328 -33.00 7.98 11.63
C ALA A 328 -34.21 8.72 12.20
N GLY A 329 -34.19 10.05 12.17
CA GLY A 329 -35.27 10.91 12.64
C GLY A 329 -35.23 11.18 14.15
N PRO A 330 -36.27 11.85 14.70
CA PRO A 330 -36.33 12.19 16.12
C PRO A 330 -36.10 10.97 17.02
N GLY A 331 -35.17 11.07 17.99
CA GLY A 331 -34.80 9.99 18.89
C GLY A 331 -33.92 8.89 18.28
N ALA A 332 -33.29 9.10 17.13
CA ALA A 332 -32.39 8.16 16.50
C ALA A 332 -31.23 7.73 17.43
N LEU A 333 -30.63 8.70 18.13
CA LEU A 333 -29.57 8.43 19.09
C LEU A 333 -30.01 7.53 20.25
N ALA A 334 -31.19 7.80 20.82
CA ALA A 334 -31.72 6.99 21.90
C ALA A 334 -32.02 5.56 21.44
N ARG A 335 -32.57 5.37 20.24
CA ARG A 335 -32.82 4.03 19.67
C ARG A 335 -31.49 3.31 19.35
N GLY A 336 -30.50 4.02 18.84
CA GLY A 336 -29.16 3.44 18.61
C GLY A 336 -28.51 2.95 19.90
N ARG A 337 -28.57 3.71 20.99
CA ARG A 337 -28.08 3.31 22.31
C ARG A 337 -28.81 2.08 22.85
N LEU A 338 -30.13 2.10 22.78
CA LEU A 338 -30.95 0.93 23.18
C LEU A 338 -30.60 -0.31 22.34
N ALA A 339 -30.39 -0.17 21.06
CA ALA A 339 -29.95 -1.26 20.18
C ALA A 339 -28.61 -1.86 20.62
N LEU A 340 -27.63 -1.03 20.96
CA LEU A 340 -26.32 -1.49 21.48
C LEU A 340 -26.47 -2.23 22.81
N GLU A 341 -27.33 -1.75 23.71
CA GLU A 341 -27.65 -2.42 25.01
C GLU A 341 -28.27 -3.80 24.78
N ILE A 342 -29.26 -3.90 23.88
CA ILE A 342 -29.89 -5.17 23.53
C ILE A 342 -28.86 -6.17 23.01
N VAL A 343 -28.04 -5.78 22.03
CA VAL A 343 -27.02 -6.67 21.44
C VAL A 343 -25.99 -7.08 22.50
N ARG A 344 -25.56 -6.16 23.35
CA ARG A 344 -24.59 -6.44 24.42
C ARG A 344 -25.13 -7.54 25.37
N GLU A 345 -26.37 -7.43 25.80
CA GLU A 345 -27.00 -8.42 26.67
C GLU A 345 -27.25 -9.73 25.92
N ARG A 346 -27.68 -9.68 24.66
CA ARG A 346 -27.89 -10.86 23.83
C ARG A 346 -26.64 -11.69 23.63
N LEU A 347 -25.49 -11.04 23.33
CA LEU A 347 -24.21 -11.74 23.18
C LEU A 347 -23.79 -12.45 24.47
N LYS A 348 -24.09 -11.88 25.66
CA LYS A 348 -23.87 -12.54 26.94
C LYS A 348 -24.83 -13.73 27.14
N LEU A 349 -26.13 -13.52 26.95
CA LEU A 349 -27.17 -14.55 27.14
C LEU A 349 -26.95 -15.74 26.22
N THR A 350 -26.52 -15.50 24.99
CA THR A 350 -26.27 -16.56 24.01
C THR A 350 -24.87 -17.17 24.14
N GLY A 351 -24.02 -16.63 25.02
CA GLY A 351 -22.71 -17.18 25.32
C GLY A 351 -21.76 -17.13 24.11
N VAL A 352 -21.76 -16.02 23.37
CA VAL A 352 -20.78 -15.83 22.25
C VAL A 352 -19.40 -15.67 22.82
N ALA A 353 -18.49 -16.58 22.44
CA ALA A 353 -17.09 -16.51 22.84
C ALA A 353 -16.33 -15.50 21.97
N SER A 354 -15.82 -14.44 22.58
CA SER A 354 -15.06 -13.39 21.90
C SER A 354 -13.94 -12.89 22.80
N SER A 355 -12.79 -12.58 22.21
CA SER A 355 -11.64 -11.98 22.90
C SER A 355 -11.75 -10.45 22.98
N GLU A 356 -12.45 -9.83 22.02
CA GLU A 356 -12.68 -8.38 21.97
C GLU A 356 -14.08 -8.12 21.38
N LEU A 357 -14.80 -7.14 21.94
CA LEU A 357 -16.06 -6.63 21.42
C LEU A 357 -16.04 -5.11 21.39
N ARG A 358 -16.46 -4.55 20.26
CA ARG A 358 -16.66 -3.11 20.09
C ARG A 358 -18.13 -2.82 19.82
N PHE A 359 -18.64 -1.79 20.48
CA PHE A 359 -20.01 -1.30 20.40
C PHE A 359 -19.93 0.18 20.08
N GLU A 360 -20.28 0.57 18.87
CA GLU A 360 -20.04 1.90 18.32
C GLU A 360 -21.32 2.47 17.71
N LEU A 361 -21.49 3.79 17.85
CA LEU A 361 -22.47 4.57 17.09
C LEU A 361 -21.73 5.41 16.06
N ILE A 362 -21.72 4.95 14.80
CA ILE A 362 -21.18 5.72 13.68
C ILE A 362 -22.02 6.97 13.53
N GLY A 363 -21.35 8.13 13.43
CA GLY A 363 -21.97 9.46 13.49
C GLY A 363 -21.97 10.09 14.89
N VAL A 364 -21.55 9.34 15.93
CA VAL A 364 -21.48 9.83 17.32
C VAL A 364 -20.09 9.66 17.91
N ASP A 365 -19.64 8.39 18.12
CA ASP A 365 -18.46 8.09 18.94
C ASP A 365 -17.50 7.06 18.33
N ALA A 366 -17.75 6.59 17.12
CA ALA A 366 -17.01 5.49 16.50
C ALA A 366 -15.52 5.79 16.23
N LEU A 367 -15.14 7.06 16.00
CA LEU A 367 -13.76 7.44 15.68
C LEU A 367 -12.97 7.90 16.90
N HIS A 368 -13.54 8.81 17.68
CA HIS A 368 -12.83 9.48 18.79
C HIS A 368 -13.29 9.04 20.18
N GLY A 369 -14.27 8.14 20.26
CA GLY A 369 -14.84 7.71 21.53
C GLY A 369 -15.81 8.73 22.17
N ALA A 370 -16.51 8.28 23.20
CA ALA A 370 -17.58 9.06 23.82
C ALA A 370 -17.09 10.35 24.52
N GLU A 371 -15.88 10.36 25.06
CA GLU A 371 -15.34 11.52 25.80
C GLU A 371 -15.14 12.73 24.85
N VAL A 372 -14.49 12.52 23.72
CA VAL A 372 -14.23 13.58 22.72
C VAL A 372 -15.52 14.03 22.06
N SER A 373 -16.45 13.13 21.84
CA SER A 373 -17.73 13.39 21.15
C SER A 373 -18.84 13.93 22.09
N ALA A 374 -18.59 14.05 23.38
CA ALA A 374 -19.61 14.37 24.39
C ALA A 374 -20.36 15.70 24.18
N HIS A 375 -19.75 16.66 23.47
CA HIS A 375 -20.29 17.98 23.21
C HIS A 375 -20.80 18.17 21.75
N ALA A 376 -20.80 17.08 20.94
CA ALA A 376 -21.33 17.16 19.59
C ALA A 376 -22.86 17.27 19.60
N ASN A 377 -23.43 17.91 18.59
CA ASN A 377 -24.86 17.96 18.39
C ASN A 377 -25.45 16.58 18.14
N GLU A 378 -26.70 16.33 18.58
CA GLU A 378 -27.39 15.08 18.30
C GLU A 378 -27.59 14.89 16.79
N PRO A 379 -27.08 13.79 16.19
CA PRO A 379 -27.21 13.54 14.77
C PRO A 379 -28.63 13.10 14.41
N TYR A 380 -29.12 13.49 13.22
CA TYR A 380 -30.42 13.05 12.69
C TYR A 380 -30.46 11.55 12.37
N GLU A 381 -29.31 10.96 12.06
CA GLU A 381 -29.17 9.55 11.72
C GLU A 381 -27.92 8.98 12.43
N VAL A 382 -28.06 7.75 12.93
CA VAL A 382 -26.96 6.99 13.51
C VAL A 382 -26.91 5.59 12.91
N ARG A 383 -25.71 5.04 12.81
CA ARG A 383 -25.50 3.64 12.44
C ARG A 383 -24.87 2.89 13.61
N VAL A 384 -25.61 1.93 14.15
CA VAL A 384 -25.11 0.98 15.13
C VAL A 384 -24.13 0.05 14.45
N ARG A 385 -22.98 -0.13 15.06
CA ARG A 385 -21.97 -1.11 14.66
C ARG A 385 -21.56 -1.93 15.88
N VAL A 386 -21.66 -3.26 15.76
CA VAL A 386 -21.09 -4.20 16.73
C VAL A 386 -20.12 -5.09 15.99
N ALA A 387 -18.89 -5.12 16.43
CA ALA A 387 -17.84 -5.96 15.87
C ALA A 387 -17.14 -6.73 16.99
N GLY A 388 -16.66 -7.93 16.69
CA GLY A 388 -15.95 -8.72 17.69
C GLY A 388 -14.96 -9.69 17.08
N ARG A 389 -13.88 -9.94 17.81
CA ARG A 389 -12.83 -10.90 17.50
C ARG A 389 -13.11 -12.23 18.18
N THR A 390 -13.03 -13.31 17.41
CA THR A 390 -13.34 -14.66 17.89
C THR A 390 -12.28 -15.65 17.41
N GLU A 391 -12.22 -16.82 18.05
CA GLU A 391 -11.28 -17.90 17.69
C GLU A 391 -11.73 -18.72 16.47
N ASN A 392 -13.01 -18.64 16.10
CA ASN A 392 -13.54 -19.40 14.97
C ASN A 392 -14.67 -18.65 14.25
N LEU A 393 -14.87 -18.98 12.97
CA LEU A 393 -15.82 -18.33 12.08
C LEU A 393 -17.28 -18.46 12.59
N ARG A 394 -17.62 -19.58 13.26
CA ARG A 394 -18.98 -19.81 13.75
C ARG A 394 -19.38 -18.77 14.81
N GLU A 395 -18.50 -18.48 15.74
CA GLU A 395 -18.72 -17.44 16.76
C GLU A 395 -18.77 -16.04 16.13
N ALA A 396 -17.91 -15.77 15.13
CA ALA A 396 -17.94 -14.52 14.40
C ALA A 396 -19.31 -14.28 13.71
N VAL A 397 -19.87 -15.27 13.04
CA VAL A 397 -21.19 -15.18 12.39
C VAL A 397 -22.28 -14.83 13.41
N ARG A 398 -22.22 -15.35 14.62
CA ARG A 398 -23.22 -15.10 15.67
C ARG A 398 -23.31 -13.65 16.09
N ILE A 399 -22.17 -12.92 16.07
CA ILE A 399 -22.15 -11.48 16.39
C ILE A 399 -23.03 -10.69 15.40
N GLY A 400 -22.83 -10.92 14.11
CA GLY A 400 -23.64 -10.27 13.08
C GLY A 400 -25.13 -10.65 13.16
N ASN A 401 -25.41 -11.90 13.48
CA ASN A 401 -26.79 -12.38 13.62
C ASN A 401 -27.56 -11.66 14.76
N GLU A 402 -26.91 -11.40 15.90
CA GLU A 402 -27.58 -10.67 17.01
C GLU A 402 -27.91 -9.22 16.61
N VAL A 403 -27.15 -8.60 15.76
CA VAL A 403 -27.48 -7.25 15.21
C VAL A 403 -28.62 -7.34 14.19
N GLU A 404 -28.60 -8.32 13.30
CA GLU A 404 -29.65 -8.50 12.28
C GLU A 404 -31.02 -8.76 12.92
N THR A 405 -31.08 -9.51 14.04
CA THR A 405 -32.34 -9.80 14.75
C THR A 405 -33.03 -8.54 15.28
N LEU A 406 -32.35 -7.41 15.38
CA LEU A 406 -32.95 -6.13 15.75
C LEU A 406 -34.04 -5.65 14.77
N TYR A 407 -34.15 -6.22 13.57
CA TYR A 407 -35.27 -5.94 12.66
C TYR A 407 -36.63 -6.23 13.29
N THR A 408 -36.71 -7.26 14.10
CA THR A 408 -37.98 -7.68 14.76
C THR A 408 -37.90 -7.65 16.29
N ASN A 409 -36.69 -7.58 16.86
CA ASN A 409 -36.46 -7.64 18.30
C ASN A 409 -35.77 -6.40 18.87
N GLY A 410 -35.61 -5.37 18.06
CA GLY A 410 -34.94 -4.14 18.43
C GLY A 410 -35.87 -2.93 18.57
N PRO A 411 -35.29 -1.72 18.71
CA PRO A 411 -36.04 -0.50 18.69
C PRO A 411 -36.79 -0.26 17.38
N ALA A 412 -37.85 0.58 17.43
CA ALA A 412 -38.68 0.88 16.28
C ALA A 412 -37.87 1.50 15.11
N ALA A 413 -38.27 1.17 13.88
CA ALA A 413 -37.75 1.76 12.63
C ALA A 413 -36.25 1.56 12.38
N GLY A 414 -35.68 0.46 12.81
CA GLY A 414 -34.36 0.01 12.40
C GLY A 414 -34.37 -0.43 10.94
N GLY A 415 -33.34 -0.07 10.17
CA GLY A 415 -33.23 -0.40 8.75
C GLY A 415 -31.83 -0.57 8.26
N GLY A 416 -31.68 -1.17 7.04
CA GLY A 416 -30.39 -1.31 6.39
C GLY A 416 -29.40 -2.20 7.14
N ALA A 417 -29.87 -3.29 7.77
CA ALA A 417 -28.96 -4.20 8.45
C ALA A 417 -27.96 -4.84 7.48
N PHE A 418 -26.73 -4.94 7.93
CA PHE A 418 -25.62 -5.59 7.24
C PHE A 418 -24.87 -6.46 8.25
N LYS A 419 -24.40 -7.62 7.80
CA LYS A 419 -23.51 -8.46 8.61
C LYS A 419 -22.40 -9.08 7.75
N SER A 420 -21.26 -9.32 8.39
CA SER A 420 -20.14 -10.03 7.78
C SER A 420 -19.41 -10.88 8.82
N ALA A 421 -18.76 -11.92 8.35
CA ALA A 421 -17.78 -12.67 9.12
C ALA A 421 -16.65 -13.12 8.21
N ARG A 422 -15.40 -12.97 8.67
CA ARG A 422 -14.20 -13.28 7.89
C ARG A 422 -13.03 -13.62 8.78
N ASP A 423 -12.05 -14.34 8.22
CA ASP A 423 -10.73 -14.49 8.81
C ASP A 423 -9.97 -13.16 8.82
N VAL A 424 -9.10 -13.01 9.80
CA VAL A 424 -8.20 -11.87 9.95
C VAL A 424 -6.80 -12.34 9.62
N VAL A 425 -6.29 -11.86 8.51
CA VAL A 425 -4.86 -11.95 8.21
C VAL A 425 -4.19 -10.77 8.88
N ALA A 426 -3.37 -11.06 9.87
CA ALA A 426 -2.53 -10.10 10.56
C ALA A 426 -1.12 -10.11 9.98
N VAL A 427 -0.40 -9.02 10.24
CA VAL A 427 0.97 -8.84 9.80
C VAL A 427 1.87 -8.55 11.00
N ALA A 428 3.04 -9.13 10.99
CA ALA A 428 4.13 -8.85 11.92
C ALA A 428 5.42 -8.66 11.14
N SER A 429 6.43 -8.10 11.79
CA SER A 429 7.74 -7.86 11.19
C SER A 429 8.84 -8.60 11.94
N VAL A 430 9.80 -9.14 11.20
CA VAL A 430 11.05 -9.66 11.76
C VAL A 430 12.23 -9.11 10.96
N LEU A 431 13.43 -9.18 11.54
CA LEU A 431 14.68 -8.84 10.85
C LEU A 431 15.39 -10.14 10.46
N LEU A 432 15.73 -10.27 9.18
CA LEU A 432 16.44 -11.42 8.61
C LEU A 432 17.82 -10.99 8.14
N PRO A 433 18.88 -11.79 8.38
CA PRO A 433 20.17 -11.56 7.75
C PRO A 433 20.04 -11.46 6.22
N ARG A 434 20.64 -10.41 5.66
CA ARG A 434 20.47 -10.03 4.24
C ARG A 434 20.83 -11.13 3.25
N GLU A 435 21.84 -11.93 3.56
CA GLU A 435 22.33 -13.03 2.73
C GLU A 435 21.35 -14.18 2.57
N LEU A 436 20.31 -14.25 3.38
CA LEU A 436 19.26 -15.27 3.27
C LEU A 436 18.22 -14.90 2.21
N ALA A 437 18.03 -13.61 1.92
CA ALA A 437 17.25 -13.21 0.77
C ALA A 437 18.12 -13.31 -0.50
N ARG A 438 17.65 -14.09 -1.48
CA ARG A 438 18.41 -14.41 -2.70
C ARG A 438 17.66 -13.92 -3.93
N PRO A 439 17.68 -12.62 -4.22
CA PRO A 439 16.98 -12.07 -5.39
C PRO A 439 17.54 -12.66 -6.68
N GLN A 440 16.63 -12.93 -7.63
CA GLN A 440 16.95 -13.42 -8.95
C GLN A 440 16.10 -12.72 -10.00
N VAL A 441 16.69 -12.43 -11.15
CA VAL A 441 15.99 -11.89 -12.32
C VAL A 441 15.66 -13.04 -13.28
N ARG A 442 14.40 -13.17 -13.67
CA ARG A 442 13.92 -14.16 -14.65
C ARG A 442 13.21 -13.47 -15.78
N PHE A 443 13.73 -13.56 -16.99
CA PHE A 443 13.06 -13.08 -18.19
C PHE A 443 11.97 -14.06 -18.61
N VAL A 444 10.85 -13.51 -19.05
CA VAL A 444 9.70 -14.26 -19.60
C VAL A 444 9.53 -13.78 -21.04
N GLU A 445 9.43 -14.73 -21.96
CA GLU A 445 9.15 -14.46 -23.36
C GLU A 445 7.67 -14.08 -23.55
N ALA A 446 7.39 -13.02 -24.34
CA ALA A 446 6.04 -12.56 -24.68
C ALA A 446 5.42 -13.34 -25.85
#